data_01683338ba8ab6e10f1846d4aa8c2ded
#
_entry.id   01683338ba8ab6e10f1846d4aa8c2ded
#
_cell.length_a   1.000
_cell.length_b   1.000
_cell.length_c   1.000
_cell.angle_alpha   90.00
_cell.angle_beta   90.00
_cell.angle_gamma   90.00
#
_symmetry.space_group_name_H-M   'P 1'
#
loop_
_entity.id
_entity.type
_entity.pdbx_description
1 polymer ?
#
loop_
_entity_poly.entity_id
_entity_poly.type
_entity_poly.pdbx_seq_one_letter_code
_entity_poly.pdbx_strand_id
1 'polypeptide(L)'
;MTTELTQNGPGQVGMTFQAELPFEEWREIGQRFGEATKRFSWALGDWLVYGGTNFKKRISSEMFEEAEKTTGVDRASLLALATVCRRIPIEKRIAHLSFEHHQAVASIANEESRFGWLEFLAGKDAQPSKKILKLSISCSPKEPRLITKEEYEGRKRKFGSDNYIVHLTRLLSVLRKTLPSMDEDERAALRADTKDLKRLLELL
;
A
#
# COMPACT_ATOMS: atom_id res chain seq x y z
N MET A 1 11.01 19.53 32.58
CA MET A 1 12.36 19.24 32.05
C MET A 1 12.20 18.94 30.56
N THR A 2 12.74 19.79 29.72
CA THR A 2 12.68 19.61 28.28
C THR A 2 13.79 18.61 27.90
N THR A 3 13.41 17.42 27.46
CA THR A 3 14.38 16.46 26.94
C THR A 3 14.98 17.05 25.67
N GLU A 4 16.22 17.51 25.72
CA GLU A 4 16.92 17.96 24.52
C GLU A 4 17.16 16.75 23.60
N LEU A 5 16.49 16.77 22.47
CA LEU A 5 16.77 15.84 21.36
C LEU A 5 18.12 16.26 20.75
N THR A 6 19.19 15.59 21.13
CA THR A 6 20.49 15.81 20.50
C THR A 6 20.48 15.23 19.10
N GLN A 7 20.63 16.09 18.10
CA GLN A 7 21.00 15.65 16.75
C GLN A 7 22.39 15.03 16.84
N ASN A 8 22.55 13.83 16.32
CA ASN A 8 23.86 13.23 16.13
C ASN A 8 24.74 14.15 15.27
N GLY A 9 26.05 14.12 15.49
CA GLY A 9 26.99 14.97 14.77
C GLY A 9 26.91 14.86 13.24
N PRO A 10 27.61 15.74 12.50
CA PRO A 10 27.58 15.77 11.03
C PRO A 10 27.91 14.40 10.44
N GLY A 11 27.03 13.86 9.60
CA GLY A 11 27.18 12.56 8.94
C GLY A 11 26.56 11.37 9.66
N GLN A 12 26.00 11.54 10.86
CA GLN A 12 25.24 10.49 11.53
C GLN A 12 23.73 10.66 11.27
N VAL A 13 23.11 9.59 10.78
CA VAL A 13 21.66 9.54 10.53
C VAL A 13 21.00 8.78 11.66
N GLY A 14 20.06 9.44 12.36
CA GLY A 14 19.34 8.84 13.47
C GLY A 14 19.20 9.78 14.67
N MET A 15 18.61 9.26 15.75
CA MET A 15 18.37 9.98 16.98
C MET A 15 18.79 9.10 18.16
N THR A 16 19.49 9.68 19.13
CA THR A 16 19.83 9.02 20.40
C THR A 16 19.10 9.69 21.55
N PHE A 17 18.68 8.90 22.51
CA PHE A 17 18.05 9.36 23.73
C PHE A 17 19.08 9.26 24.85
N GLN A 18 19.32 10.37 25.57
CA GLN A 18 20.38 10.46 26.60
C GLN A 18 19.99 9.87 27.98
N ALA A 19 18.69 9.59 28.17
CA ALA A 19 18.18 9.05 29.43
C ALA A 19 17.03 8.07 29.17
N GLU A 20 16.67 7.29 30.20
CA GLU A 20 15.44 6.50 30.18
C GLU A 20 14.24 7.44 30.07
N LEU A 21 13.50 7.32 28.98
CA LEU A 21 12.29 8.09 28.71
C LEU A 21 11.10 7.45 29.43
N PRO A 22 10.29 8.22 30.16
CA PRO A 22 8.98 7.77 30.61
C PRO A 22 8.11 7.36 29.40
N PHE A 23 7.27 6.34 29.57
CA PHE A 23 6.42 5.83 28.49
C PHE A 23 5.53 6.92 27.86
N GLU A 24 5.01 7.84 28.68
CA GLU A 24 4.17 8.94 28.18
C GLU A 24 4.96 9.90 27.28
N GLU A 25 6.17 10.25 27.66
CA GLU A 25 7.04 11.11 26.85
C GLU A 25 7.46 10.43 25.54
N TRP A 26 7.79 9.14 25.59
CA TRP A 26 8.03 8.34 24.40
C TRP A 26 6.82 8.34 23.45
N ARG A 27 5.61 8.22 23.99
CA ARG A 27 4.36 8.26 23.21
C ARG A 27 4.15 9.62 22.55
N GLU A 28 4.39 10.72 23.27
CA GLU A 28 4.28 12.08 22.72
C GLU A 28 5.27 12.33 21.58
N ILE A 29 6.51 11.88 21.73
CA ILE A 29 7.52 11.95 20.66
C ILE A 29 7.07 11.17 19.44
N GLY A 30 6.54 9.96 19.63
CA GLY A 30 5.97 9.14 18.54
C GLY A 30 4.82 9.83 17.82
N GLN A 31 3.93 10.51 18.52
CA GLN A 31 2.85 11.30 17.91
C GLN A 31 3.40 12.44 17.04
N ARG A 32 4.40 13.17 17.52
CA ARG A 32 5.07 14.25 16.74
C ARG A 32 5.73 13.71 15.47
N PHE A 33 6.36 12.55 15.51
CA PHE A 33 6.90 11.90 14.33
C PHE A 33 5.79 11.47 13.35
N GLY A 34 4.68 10.93 13.84
CA GLY A 34 3.53 10.60 13.02
C GLY A 34 2.97 11.81 12.28
N GLU A 35 2.83 12.95 12.97
CA GLU A 35 2.38 14.20 12.36
C GLU A 35 3.37 14.76 11.34
N ALA A 36 4.67 14.72 11.63
CA ALA A 36 5.71 15.15 10.70
C ALA A 36 5.71 14.30 9.42
N THR A 37 5.62 12.98 9.56
CA THR A 37 5.55 12.04 8.42
C THR A 37 4.31 12.28 7.56
N LYS A 38 3.15 12.51 8.19
CA LYS A 38 1.90 12.83 7.50
C LYS A 38 2.02 14.11 6.68
N ARG A 39 2.55 15.17 7.29
CA ARG A 39 2.77 16.46 6.61
C ARG A 39 3.75 16.32 5.45
N PHE A 40 4.82 15.57 5.64
CA PHE A 40 5.83 15.33 4.61
C PHE A 40 5.24 14.60 3.40
N SER A 41 4.43 13.57 3.61
CA SER A 41 3.77 12.82 2.52
C SER A 41 2.88 13.71 1.65
N TRP A 42 2.09 14.59 2.28
CA TRP A 42 1.26 15.55 1.56
C TRP A 42 2.09 16.60 0.82
N ALA A 43 3.07 17.22 1.53
CA ALA A 43 3.92 18.26 0.94
C ALA A 43 4.70 17.75 -0.28
N LEU A 44 5.28 16.55 -0.18
CA LEU A 44 6.02 15.96 -1.29
C LEU A 44 5.11 15.61 -2.48
N GLY A 45 3.92 15.08 -2.21
CA GLY A 45 2.95 14.80 -3.25
C GLY A 45 2.43 16.07 -3.95
N ASP A 46 2.14 17.13 -3.18
CA ASP A 46 1.70 18.42 -3.72
C ASP A 46 2.80 19.11 -4.53
N TRP A 47 4.05 19.03 -4.08
CA TRP A 47 5.22 19.54 -4.83
C TRP A 47 5.36 18.84 -6.19
N LEU A 48 5.18 17.52 -6.26
CA LEU A 48 5.18 16.76 -7.50
C LEU A 48 4.03 17.18 -8.44
N VAL A 49 2.83 17.35 -7.89
CA VAL A 49 1.65 17.77 -8.67
C VAL A 49 1.87 19.19 -9.21
N TYR A 50 2.38 20.12 -8.39
CA TYR A 50 2.73 21.47 -8.78
C TYR A 50 3.74 21.48 -9.93
N GLY A 51 4.83 20.71 -9.81
CA GLY A 51 5.84 20.60 -10.86
C GLY A 51 5.26 20.12 -12.19
N GLY A 52 4.41 19.08 -12.16
CA GLY A 52 3.75 18.54 -13.35
C GLY A 52 2.80 19.53 -14.02
N THR A 53 2.15 20.40 -13.25
CA THR A 53 1.20 21.39 -13.77
C THR A 53 1.90 22.63 -14.34
N ASN A 54 2.84 23.19 -13.58
CA ASN A 54 3.41 24.52 -13.89
C ASN A 54 4.53 24.47 -14.94
N PHE A 55 5.26 23.35 -15.03
CA PHE A 55 6.32 23.23 -16.04
C PHE A 55 5.82 22.69 -17.38
N LYS A 56 4.49 22.67 -17.62
CA LYS A 56 3.82 22.17 -18.85
C LYS A 56 4.33 20.82 -19.36
N LYS A 57 5.08 20.12 -18.55
CA LYS A 57 5.50 18.74 -18.78
C LYS A 57 4.52 17.87 -18.02
N ARG A 58 3.73 17.05 -18.72
CA ARG A 58 3.22 15.83 -18.08
C ARG A 58 4.35 15.29 -17.22
N ILE A 59 4.06 14.84 -16.01
CA ILE A 59 5.05 14.24 -15.12
C ILE A 59 5.86 13.26 -15.97
N SER A 60 6.92 13.78 -16.60
CA SER A 60 7.74 13.05 -17.55
C SER A 60 8.67 12.11 -16.77
N SER A 61 9.20 11.11 -17.44
CA SER A 61 10.21 10.22 -16.84
C SER A 61 11.34 11.05 -16.20
N GLU A 62 11.80 12.09 -16.91
CA GLU A 62 12.86 13.01 -16.48
C GLU A 62 12.55 13.75 -15.18
N MET A 63 11.29 14.17 -14.99
CA MET A 63 10.89 14.88 -13.77
C MET A 63 10.89 13.94 -12.56
N PHE A 64 10.51 12.67 -12.74
CA PHE A 64 10.61 11.69 -11.68
C PHE A 64 12.05 11.30 -11.37
N GLU A 65 12.92 11.17 -12.38
CA GLU A 65 14.36 10.94 -12.19
C GLU A 65 15.02 12.06 -11.39
N GLU A 66 14.67 13.31 -11.71
CA GLU A 66 15.14 14.46 -10.95
C GLU A 66 14.58 14.47 -9.52
N ALA A 67 13.30 14.13 -9.36
CA ALA A 67 12.69 14.03 -8.05
C ALA A 67 13.33 12.93 -7.20
N GLU A 68 13.63 11.76 -7.76
CA GLU A 68 14.36 10.68 -7.07
C GLU A 68 15.75 11.13 -6.60
N LYS A 69 16.52 11.80 -7.47
CA LYS A 69 17.84 12.33 -7.12
C LYS A 69 17.77 13.37 -6.01
N THR A 70 16.80 14.26 -6.09
CA THR A 70 16.66 15.39 -5.16
C THR A 70 16.14 14.96 -3.79
N THR A 71 15.20 14.02 -3.75
CA THR A 71 14.52 13.62 -2.51
C THR A 71 15.05 12.33 -1.89
N GLY A 72 15.75 11.50 -2.65
CA GLY A 72 16.15 10.15 -2.25
C GLY A 72 14.99 9.16 -2.12
N VAL A 73 13.78 9.53 -2.53
CA VAL A 73 12.57 8.68 -2.47
C VAL A 73 12.39 7.99 -3.81
N ASP A 74 12.15 6.69 -3.80
CA ASP A 74 11.98 5.89 -5.01
C ASP A 74 10.77 6.32 -5.86
N ARG A 75 10.88 6.11 -7.17
CA ARG A 75 9.89 6.51 -8.17
C ARG A 75 8.48 5.97 -7.89
N ALA A 76 8.36 4.74 -7.42
CA ALA A 76 7.05 4.13 -7.16
C ALA A 76 6.34 4.85 -6.00
N SER A 77 7.09 5.16 -4.94
CA SER A 77 6.61 5.95 -3.80
C SER A 77 6.22 7.37 -4.23
N LEU A 78 7.06 8.06 -5.00
CA LEU A 78 6.76 9.40 -5.53
C LEU A 78 5.49 9.41 -6.38
N LEU A 79 5.33 8.42 -7.27
CA LEU A 79 4.15 8.28 -8.11
C LEU A 79 2.88 8.04 -7.29
N ALA A 80 2.99 7.22 -6.23
CA ALA A 80 1.87 6.98 -5.31
C ALA A 80 1.44 8.25 -4.59
N LEU A 81 2.40 9.04 -4.05
CA LEU A 81 2.13 10.32 -3.39
C LEU A 81 1.46 11.32 -4.35
N ALA A 82 2.03 11.52 -5.53
CA ALA A 82 1.46 12.42 -6.54
C ALA A 82 0.06 12.00 -7.00
N THR A 83 -0.20 10.69 -7.08
CA THR A 83 -1.52 10.16 -7.45
C THR A 83 -2.57 10.48 -6.38
N VAL A 84 -2.24 10.34 -5.11
CA VAL A 84 -3.15 10.68 -4.01
C VAL A 84 -3.45 12.18 -4.01
N CYS A 85 -2.43 13.03 -4.09
CA CYS A 85 -2.58 14.49 -4.07
C CYS A 85 -3.38 15.02 -5.26
N ARG A 86 -3.21 14.41 -6.44
CA ARG A 86 -3.98 14.76 -7.64
C ARG A 86 -5.45 14.37 -7.53
N ARG A 87 -5.74 13.22 -6.92
CA ARG A 87 -7.10 12.71 -6.81
C ARG A 87 -7.88 13.27 -5.62
N ILE A 88 -7.18 13.75 -4.60
CA ILE A 88 -7.76 14.30 -3.38
C ILE A 88 -7.20 15.70 -3.15
N PRO A 89 -7.87 16.73 -3.68
CA PRO A 89 -7.46 18.12 -3.52
C PRO A 89 -7.51 18.53 -2.04
N ILE A 90 -6.80 19.62 -1.70
CA ILE A 90 -6.58 20.07 -0.33
C ILE A 90 -7.89 20.22 0.45
N GLU A 91 -8.92 20.76 -0.21
CA GLU A 91 -10.23 21.05 0.38
C GLU A 91 -11.02 19.79 0.77
N LYS A 92 -10.66 18.66 0.18
CA LYS A 92 -11.30 17.35 0.42
C LYS A 92 -10.51 16.46 1.37
N ARG A 93 -9.37 16.94 1.89
CA ARG A 93 -8.55 16.20 2.84
C ARG A 93 -9.13 16.29 4.24
N ILE A 94 -9.23 15.17 4.90
CA ILE A 94 -9.82 15.08 6.24
C ILE A 94 -8.69 14.98 7.26
N ALA A 95 -8.59 15.99 8.13
CA ALA A 95 -7.45 16.18 9.00
C ALA A 95 -7.14 15.00 9.93
N HIS A 96 -8.16 14.35 10.48
CA HIS A 96 -7.99 13.23 11.41
C HIS A 96 -7.74 11.87 10.72
N LEU A 97 -7.93 11.77 9.39
CA LEU A 97 -7.54 10.59 8.63
C LEU A 97 -6.05 10.58 8.33
N SER A 98 -5.43 9.40 8.38
CA SER A 98 -4.04 9.25 7.94
C SER A 98 -3.90 9.39 6.43
N PHE A 99 -2.68 9.70 5.94
CA PHE A 99 -2.37 9.69 4.51
C PHE A 99 -2.71 8.33 3.87
N GLU A 100 -2.51 7.22 4.59
CA GLU A 100 -2.81 5.88 4.10
C GLU A 100 -4.31 5.61 3.90
N HIS A 101 -5.18 6.21 4.70
CA HIS A 101 -6.64 6.15 4.48
C HIS A 101 -7.00 6.87 3.18
N HIS A 102 -6.48 8.07 2.97
CA HIS A 102 -6.66 8.80 1.72
C HIS A 102 -6.09 8.04 0.52
N GLN A 103 -4.92 7.41 0.67
CA GLN A 103 -4.30 6.59 -0.37
C GLN A 103 -5.19 5.40 -0.75
N ALA A 104 -5.80 4.73 0.23
CA ALA A 104 -6.72 3.63 -0.04
C ALA A 104 -7.94 4.11 -0.83
N VAL A 105 -8.53 5.23 -0.41
CA VAL A 105 -9.70 5.83 -1.07
C VAL A 105 -9.35 6.40 -2.45
N ALA A 106 -8.14 6.94 -2.62
CA ALA A 106 -7.66 7.44 -3.92
C ALA A 106 -7.59 6.36 -5.00
N SER A 107 -7.63 5.07 -4.66
CA SER A 107 -7.71 3.98 -5.63
C SER A 107 -9.05 3.91 -6.37
N ILE A 108 -10.12 4.50 -5.81
CA ILE A 108 -11.47 4.53 -6.41
C ILE A 108 -11.45 5.47 -7.63
N ALA A 109 -11.78 4.94 -8.80
CA ALA A 109 -11.74 5.69 -10.05
C ALA A 109 -12.82 6.78 -10.11
N ASN A 110 -14.06 6.44 -9.73
CA ASN A 110 -15.18 7.37 -9.71
C ASN A 110 -15.01 8.41 -8.59
N GLU A 111 -15.13 9.69 -8.94
CA GLU A 111 -14.87 10.81 -8.03
C GLU A 111 -15.92 10.93 -6.93
N GLU A 112 -17.19 10.83 -7.27
CA GLU A 112 -18.30 10.88 -6.32
C GLU A 112 -18.20 9.77 -5.27
N SER A 113 -17.97 8.54 -5.72
CA SER A 113 -17.74 7.40 -4.83
C SER A 113 -16.52 7.60 -3.93
N ARG A 114 -15.45 8.17 -4.46
CA ARG A 114 -14.22 8.47 -3.72
C ARG A 114 -14.50 9.46 -2.58
N PHE A 115 -15.21 10.54 -2.84
CA PHE A 115 -15.53 11.52 -1.80
C PHE A 115 -16.59 10.99 -0.83
N GLY A 116 -17.57 10.21 -1.28
CA GLY A 116 -18.51 9.51 -0.40
C GLY A 116 -17.80 8.58 0.60
N TRP A 117 -16.73 7.88 0.17
CA TRP A 117 -15.91 7.09 1.08
C TRP A 117 -15.15 7.94 2.10
N LEU A 118 -14.63 9.13 1.71
CA LEU A 118 -13.98 10.03 2.66
C LEU A 118 -14.96 10.57 3.70
N GLU A 119 -16.15 11.00 3.28
CA GLU A 119 -17.21 11.47 4.17
C GLU A 119 -17.67 10.37 5.14
N PHE A 120 -17.85 9.15 4.64
CA PHE A 120 -18.18 7.99 5.48
C PHE A 120 -17.10 7.74 6.54
N LEU A 121 -15.83 7.82 6.18
CA LEU A 121 -14.71 7.64 7.12
C LEU A 121 -14.61 8.81 8.10
N ALA A 122 -14.91 10.02 7.66
CA ALA A 122 -14.90 11.19 8.52
C ALA A 122 -15.90 11.08 9.68
N GLY A 123 -17.05 10.45 9.44
CA GLY A 123 -18.08 10.23 10.45
C GLY A 123 -17.84 9.04 11.39
N LYS A 124 -16.66 8.39 11.34
CA LYS A 124 -16.34 7.25 12.21
C LYS A 124 -15.48 7.67 13.40
N ASP A 125 -15.88 7.27 14.60
CA ASP A 125 -15.12 7.50 15.83
C ASP A 125 -13.80 6.72 15.82
N ALA A 126 -13.84 5.48 15.33
CA ALA A 126 -12.66 4.63 15.20
C ALA A 126 -12.33 4.36 13.73
N GLN A 127 -11.10 4.63 13.32
CA GLN A 127 -10.66 4.42 11.96
C GLN A 127 -10.34 2.95 11.70
N PRO A 128 -10.79 2.38 10.56
CA PRO A 128 -10.46 1.01 10.19
C PRO A 128 -8.97 0.89 9.86
N SER A 129 -8.40 -0.30 10.05
CA SER A 129 -7.05 -0.53 9.55
C SER A 129 -7.02 -0.41 8.01
N LYS A 130 -5.86 0.02 7.45
CA LYS A 130 -5.64 0.11 5.99
C LYS A 130 -6.07 -1.16 5.24
N LYS A 131 -5.83 -2.33 5.84
CA LYS A 131 -6.17 -3.63 5.26
C LYS A 131 -7.69 -3.82 5.15
N ILE A 132 -8.42 -3.56 6.23
CA ILE A 132 -9.88 -3.64 6.25
C ILE A 132 -10.48 -2.63 5.27
N LEU A 133 -9.97 -1.40 5.26
CA LEU A 133 -10.45 -0.36 4.35
C LEU A 133 -10.26 -0.75 2.87
N LYS A 134 -9.06 -1.18 2.47
CA LYS A 134 -8.80 -1.63 1.09
C LYS A 134 -9.72 -2.76 0.67
N LEU A 135 -9.95 -3.72 1.55
CA LEU A 135 -10.83 -4.84 1.27
C LEU A 135 -12.29 -4.40 1.17
N SER A 136 -12.74 -3.50 2.05
CA SER A 136 -14.09 -2.91 2.00
C SER A 136 -14.34 -2.17 0.69
N ILE A 137 -13.39 -1.33 0.27
CA ILE A 137 -13.45 -0.62 -1.02
C ILE A 137 -13.51 -1.60 -2.19
N SER A 138 -12.71 -2.66 -2.17
CA SER A 138 -12.73 -3.67 -3.25
C SER A 138 -14.05 -4.42 -3.36
N CYS A 139 -14.76 -4.55 -2.24
CA CYS A 139 -16.07 -5.24 -2.19
C CYS A 139 -17.23 -4.34 -2.61
N SER A 140 -17.18 -3.07 -2.24
CA SER A 140 -18.25 -2.11 -2.46
C SER A 140 -17.67 -0.71 -2.76
N PRO A 141 -17.06 -0.51 -3.94
CA PRO A 141 -16.41 0.77 -4.24
C PRO A 141 -17.40 1.94 -4.37
N LYS A 142 -18.65 1.67 -4.71
CA LYS A 142 -19.69 2.70 -4.90
C LYS A 142 -20.45 3.05 -3.62
N GLU A 143 -20.63 2.08 -2.74
CA GLU A 143 -21.42 2.22 -1.51
C GLU A 143 -20.50 2.07 -0.29
N PRO A 144 -20.19 3.17 0.41
CA PRO A 144 -19.29 3.12 1.55
C PRO A 144 -19.83 2.26 2.69
N ARG A 145 -19.21 1.11 2.93
CA ARG A 145 -19.46 0.27 4.12
C ARG A 145 -18.21 -0.50 4.48
N LEU A 146 -17.97 -0.68 5.76
CA LEU A 146 -16.91 -1.58 6.22
C LEU A 146 -17.41 -3.03 6.22
N ILE A 147 -16.54 -3.94 5.79
CA ILE A 147 -16.80 -5.37 5.91
C ILE A 147 -16.79 -5.79 7.39
N THR A 148 -17.65 -6.73 7.75
CA THR A 148 -17.66 -7.31 9.10
C THR A 148 -16.46 -8.23 9.31
N LYS A 149 -16.20 -8.59 10.59
CA LYS A 149 -15.14 -9.55 10.93
C LYS A 149 -15.40 -10.91 10.28
N GLU A 150 -16.65 -11.34 10.26
CA GLU A 150 -17.10 -12.62 9.67
C GLU A 150 -16.88 -12.61 8.14
N GLU A 151 -17.26 -11.52 7.46
CA GLU A 151 -17.01 -11.33 6.03
C GLU A 151 -15.50 -11.34 5.72
N TYR A 152 -14.68 -10.70 6.57
CA TYR A 152 -13.24 -10.68 6.44
C TYR A 152 -12.62 -12.08 6.57
N GLU A 153 -12.99 -12.82 7.63
CA GLU A 153 -12.48 -14.18 7.85
C GLU A 153 -12.98 -15.17 6.80
N GLY A 154 -14.23 -15.02 6.36
CA GLY A 154 -14.80 -15.82 5.26
C GLY A 154 -14.03 -15.61 3.95
N ARG A 155 -13.69 -14.35 3.62
CA ARG A 155 -12.88 -14.03 2.43
C ARG A 155 -11.44 -14.50 2.54
N LYS A 156 -10.82 -14.39 3.71
CA LYS A 156 -9.46 -14.88 3.96
C LYS A 156 -9.36 -16.38 3.70
N ARG A 157 -10.39 -17.16 4.08
CA ARG A 157 -10.49 -18.59 3.76
C ARG A 157 -10.65 -18.84 2.26
N LYS A 158 -11.52 -18.09 1.61
CA LYS A 158 -11.76 -18.19 0.15
C LYS A 158 -10.54 -17.74 -0.67
N PHE A 159 -9.89 -16.62 -0.30
CA PHE A 159 -8.65 -16.16 -0.96
C PHE A 159 -7.48 -17.12 -0.76
N GLY A 160 -7.43 -17.87 0.34
CA GLY A 160 -6.47 -18.95 0.52
C GLY A 160 -6.64 -20.04 -0.55
N SER A 161 -7.88 -20.53 -0.77
CA SER A 161 -8.19 -21.53 -1.80
C SER A 161 -8.05 -20.98 -3.23
N ASP A 162 -8.52 -19.74 -3.49
CA ASP A 162 -8.45 -19.13 -4.82
C ASP A 162 -7.00 -18.83 -5.25
N ASN A 163 -6.10 -18.49 -4.32
CA ASN A 163 -4.66 -18.33 -4.62
C ASN A 163 -4.04 -19.66 -5.07
N TYR A 164 -4.40 -20.78 -4.46
CA TYR A 164 -3.92 -22.09 -4.90
C TYR A 164 -4.42 -22.41 -6.32
N ILE A 165 -5.70 -22.14 -6.60
CA ILE A 165 -6.28 -22.37 -7.94
C ILE A 165 -5.60 -21.48 -8.98
N VAL A 166 -5.36 -20.20 -8.70
CA VAL A 166 -4.65 -19.28 -9.60
C VAL A 166 -3.21 -19.72 -9.84
N HIS A 167 -2.50 -20.17 -8.81
CA HIS A 167 -1.15 -20.71 -8.93
C HIS A 167 -1.12 -22.01 -9.73
N LEU A 168 -2.04 -22.93 -9.47
CA LEU A 168 -2.19 -24.17 -10.25
C LEU A 168 -2.52 -23.89 -11.72
N THR A 169 -3.42 -22.95 -11.99
CA THR A 169 -3.79 -22.56 -13.36
C THR A 169 -2.61 -21.94 -14.10
N ARG A 170 -1.80 -21.11 -13.44
CA ARG A 170 -0.56 -20.56 -13.99
C ARG A 170 0.47 -21.65 -14.29
N LEU A 171 0.71 -22.55 -13.35
CA LEU A 171 1.61 -23.70 -13.51
C LEU A 171 1.16 -24.59 -14.67
N LEU A 172 -0.12 -24.92 -14.78
CA LEU A 172 -0.67 -25.68 -15.89
C LEU A 172 -0.53 -24.96 -17.23
N SER A 173 -0.67 -23.64 -17.25
CA SER A 173 -0.47 -22.82 -18.45
C SER A 173 1.00 -22.82 -18.91
N VAL A 174 1.95 -22.75 -17.98
CA VAL A 174 3.38 -22.84 -18.27
C VAL A 174 3.73 -24.24 -18.77
N LEU A 175 3.29 -25.29 -18.07
CA LEU A 175 3.51 -26.68 -18.46
C LEU A 175 2.94 -27.01 -19.84
N ARG A 176 1.74 -26.52 -20.19
CA ARG A 176 1.18 -26.68 -21.53
C ARG A 176 2.04 -26.08 -22.65
N LYS A 177 2.76 -25.00 -22.36
CA LYS A 177 3.65 -24.32 -23.32
C LYS A 177 5.01 -25.01 -23.44
N THR A 178 5.53 -25.55 -22.33
CA THR A 178 6.87 -26.16 -22.27
C THR A 178 6.88 -27.65 -22.58
N LEU A 179 5.80 -28.38 -22.27
CA LEU A 179 5.68 -29.82 -22.54
C LEU A 179 6.04 -30.24 -23.97
N PRO A 180 5.66 -29.51 -25.05
CA PRO A 180 6.02 -29.90 -26.42
C PRO A 180 7.52 -29.82 -26.71
N SER A 181 8.27 -28.97 -26.00
CA SER A 181 9.72 -28.79 -26.20
C SER A 181 10.58 -29.60 -25.23
N MET A 182 9.99 -30.30 -24.27
CA MET A 182 10.70 -31.18 -23.34
C MET A 182 11.12 -32.50 -23.97
N ASP A 183 12.31 -32.95 -23.66
CA ASP A 183 12.77 -34.28 -24.01
C ASP A 183 12.13 -35.38 -23.13
N GLU A 184 12.42 -36.66 -23.42
CA GLU A 184 11.78 -37.77 -22.69
C GLU A 184 12.26 -37.88 -21.23
N ASP A 185 13.50 -37.52 -20.96
CA ASP A 185 14.07 -37.55 -19.61
C ASP A 185 13.46 -36.43 -18.74
N GLU A 186 13.29 -35.23 -19.29
CA GLU A 186 12.61 -34.10 -18.63
C GLU A 186 11.14 -34.43 -18.36
N ARG A 187 10.46 -35.10 -19.30
CA ARG A 187 9.07 -35.56 -19.11
C ARG A 187 8.95 -36.65 -18.06
N ALA A 188 9.92 -37.55 -17.97
CA ALA A 188 9.97 -38.61 -16.96
C ALA A 188 10.18 -38.02 -15.56
N ALA A 189 11.08 -37.06 -15.42
CA ALA A 189 11.31 -36.34 -14.18
C ALA A 189 10.03 -35.59 -13.71
N LEU A 190 9.38 -34.88 -14.63
CA LEU A 190 8.14 -34.16 -14.34
C LEU A 190 6.99 -35.11 -13.91
N ARG A 191 6.90 -36.31 -14.51
CA ARG A 191 5.92 -37.34 -14.12
C ARG A 191 6.21 -37.87 -12.71
N ALA A 192 7.48 -38.02 -12.34
CA ALA A 192 7.88 -38.47 -11.00
C ALA A 192 7.47 -37.43 -9.96
N ASP A 193 7.78 -36.15 -10.19
CA ASP A 193 7.48 -35.05 -9.27
C ASP A 193 5.96 -34.78 -9.12
N THR A 194 5.18 -35.03 -10.19
CA THR A 194 3.71 -34.83 -10.16
C THR A 194 2.94 -36.00 -9.58
N LYS A 195 3.58 -37.15 -9.34
CA LYS A 195 2.93 -38.37 -8.82
C LYS A 195 2.28 -38.13 -7.45
N ASP A 196 2.94 -37.40 -6.57
CA ASP A 196 2.44 -37.08 -5.24
C ASP A 196 1.30 -36.05 -5.28
N LEU A 197 1.33 -35.13 -6.25
CA LEU A 197 0.26 -34.15 -6.46
C LEU A 197 -1.03 -34.86 -6.94
N LYS A 198 -0.89 -35.85 -7.81
CA LYS A 198 -2.03 -36.66 -8.27
C LYS A 198 -2.65 -37.45 -7.14
N ARG A 199 -1.82 -38.03 -6.25
CA ARG A 199 -2.24 -38.75 -5.06
C ARG A 199 -2.98 -37.88 -4.06
N LEU A 200 -2.56 -36.61 -3.88
CA LEU A 200 -3.26 -35.65 -3.04
C LEU A 200 -4.61 -35.21 -3.63
N LEU A 201 -4.71 -35.08 -4.95
CA LEU A 201 -5.96 -34.73 -5.64
C LEU A 201 -7.00 -35.87 -5.61
N GLU A 202 -6.57 -37.12 -5.49
CA GLU A 202 -7.45 -38.29 -5.35
C GLU A 202 -8.01 -38.44 -3.93
N LEU A 203 -7.47 -37.68 -2.95
CA LEU A 203 -7.93 -37.64 -1.54
C LEU A 203 -8.91 -36.51 -1.23
N LEU A 204 -9.17 -35.62 -2.21
CA LEU A 204 -10.12 -34.50 -2.14
C LEU A 204 -11.44 -34.84 -2.83
#